data_a45ef680bf5e5d1330cb37cde361293e
#
_entry.id   a45ef680bf5e5d1330cb37cde361293e
#
_cell.length_a   1.000
_cell.length_b   1.000
_cell.length_c   1.000
_cell.angle_alpha   90.00
_cell.angle_beta   90.00
_cell.angle_gamma   90.00
#
_symmetry.space_group_name_H-M   'P 1'
#
loop_
_entity.id
_entity.type
_entity.pdbx_description
1 polymer ?
#
loop_
_entity_poly.entity_id
_entity_poly.type
_entity_poly.pdbx_seq_one_letter_code
_entity_poly.pdbx_strand_id
1 'polypeptide(L)'
;MIRLIGPGGAGKSTIGALLAERLDVPFVDLDRHFAGRVGDISEYIERHGYDAYARENIEAYCSLFREAVCPGVVALSSGFMTYANDAHPEYGRIRREIEEGV
;
A
#
# COMPACT_ATOMS: atom_id res chain seq x y z
N MET A 1 12.26 -2.49 5.93
CA MET A 1 11.22 -2.81 4.93
C MET A 1 11.43 -1.98 3.68
N ILE A 2 11.34 -2.60 2.53
CA ILE A 2 11.47 -1.92 1.24
C ILE A 2 10.08 -1.59 0.71
N ARG A 3 9.89 -0.36 0.30
CA ARG A 3 8.62 0.11 -0.26
C ARG A 3 8.81 0.51 -1.72
N LEU A 4 8.03 -0.07 -2.60
CA LEU A 4 8.09 0.23 -4.03
C LEU A 4 6.98 1.21 -4.39
N ILE A 5 7.36 2.31 -5.01
CA ILE A 5 6.46 3.39 -5.40
C ILE A 5 6.50 3.52 -6.93
N GLY A 6 5.39 3.89 -7.52
CA GLY A 6 5.34 4.14 -8.95
C GLY A 6 3.93 3.97 -9.49
N PRO A 7 3.69 4.37 -10.75
CA PRO A 7 2.38 4.24 -11.36
C PRO A 7 1.99 2.77 -11.56
N GLY A 8 0.69 2.53 -11.63
CA GLY A 8 0.16 1.21 -11.95
C GLY A 8 0.70 0.74 -13.30
N GLY A 9 0.98 -0.53 -13.42
CA GLY A 9 1.53 -1.10 -14.65
C GLY A 9 3.02 -0.91 -14.84
N ALA A 10 3.72 -0.33 -13.86
CA ALA A 10 5.17 -0.14 -13.95
C ALA A 10 5.98 -1.37 -13.54
N GLY A 11 5.35 -2.51 -13.34
CA GLY A 11 6.03 -3.75 -12.98
C GLY A 11 6.40 -3.87 -11.51
N LYS A 12 5.84 -3.04 -10.64
CA LYS A 12 6.14 -3.06 -9.19
C LYS A 12 5.91 -4.44 -8.57
N SER A 13 4.80 -5.09 -8.90
CA SER A 13 4.47 -6.38 -8.32
C SER A 13 5.46 -7.46 -8.73
N THR A 14 5.88 -7.46 -10.00
CA THR A 14 6.85 -8.42 -10.52
C THR A 14 8.22 -8.19 -9.88
N ILE A 15 8.69 -6.96 -9.88
CA ILE A 15 9.98 -6.60 -9.31
C ILE A 15 9.99 -6.86 -7.80
N GLY A 16 8.91 -6.49 -7.13
CA GLY A 16 8.77 -6.69 -5.68
C GLY A 16 8.81 -8.14 -5.28
N ALA A 17 8.12 -8.99 -6.02
CA ALA A 17 8.12 -10.43 -5.74
C ALA A 17 9.50 -11.04 -5.93
N LEU A 18 10.21 -10.67 -7.00
CA LEU A 18 11.57 -11.15 -7.25
C LEU A 18 12.54 -10.66 -6.17
N LEU A 19 12.45 -9.40 -5.77
CA LEU A 19 13.30 -8.84 -4.74
C LEU A 19 13.08 -9.53 -3.39
N ALA A 20 11.82 -9.74 -3.03
CA ALA A 20 11.47 -10.43 -1.80
C ALA A 20 11.98 -11.86 -1.77
N GLU A 21 11.89 -12.56 -2.90
CA GLU A 21 12.42 -13.91 -3.03
C GLU A 21 13.94 -13.93 -2.81
N ARG A 22 14.67 -12.99 -3.41
CA ARG A 22 16.12 -12.90 -3.24
C ARG A 22 16.54 -12.56 -1.82
N LEU A 23 15.73 -11.75 -1.12
CA LEU A 23 16.01 -11.37 0.26
C LEU A 23 15.44 -12.35 1.27
N ASP A 24 14.71 -13.35 0.81
CA ASP A 24 14.02 -14.34 1.65
C ASP A 24 13.10 -13.67 2.69
N VAL A 25 12.27 -12.74 2.21
CA VAL A 25 11.31 -12.02 3.04
C VAL A 25 9.93 -12.02 2.38
N PRO A 26 8.84 -11.84 3.15
CA PRO A 26 7.50 -11.76 2.58
C PRO A 26 7.32 -10.55 1.66
N PHE A 27 6.52 -10.73 0.62
CA PHE A 27 6.10 -9.66 -0.27
C PHE A 27 4.60 -9.40 -0.14
N VAL A 28 4.21 -8.13 -0.14
CA VAL A 28 2.80 -7.73 -0.17
C VAL A 28 2.59 -6.71 -1.27
N ASP A 29 1.59 -6.97 -2.12
CA ASP A 29 1.05 -6.00 -3.05
C ASP A 29 -0.15 -5.34 -2.36
N LEU A 30 -0.06 -4.03 -2.11
CA LEU A 30 -1.10 -3.33 -1.33
C LEU A 30 -2.47 -3.37 -2.01
N ASP A 31 -2.50 -3.31 -3.34
CA ASP A 31 -3.78 -3.39 -4.07
C ASP A 31 -4.47 -4.74 -3.84
N ARG A 32 -3.71 -5.82 -3.85
CA ARG A 32 -4.27 -7.14 -3.56
C ARG A 32 -4.69 -7.27 -2.10
N HIS A 33 -3.93 -6.70 -1.21
CA HIS A 33 -4.28 -6.71 0.22
C HIS A 33 -5.59 -5.94 0.45
N PHE A 34 -5.74 -4.78 -0.19
CA PHE A 34 -7.00 -4.03 -0.14
C PHE A 34 -8.17 -4.86 -0.67
N ALA A 35 -8.00 -5.46 -1.85
CA ALA A 35 -9.06 -6.26 -2.45
C ALA A 35 -9.47 -7.45 -1.58
N GLY A 36 -8.52 -8.06 -0.88
CA GLY A 36 -8.79 -9.14 0.06
C GLY A 36 -9.56 -8.69 1.29
N ARG A 37 -9.44 -7.41 1.69
CA ARG A 37 -10.14 -6.86 2.85
C ARG A 37 -11.55 -6.38 2.54
N VAL A 38 -11.71 -5.65 1.44
CA VAL A 38 -12.96 -4.92 1.18
C VAL A 38 -13.53 -5.13 -0.23
N GLY A 39 -12.81 -5.80 -1.11
CA GLY A 39 -13.27 -6.08 -2.45
C GLY A 39 -12.61 -5.23 -3.53
N ASP A 40 -13.19 -5.24 -4.72
CA ASP A 40 -12.63 -4.58 -5.89
C ASP A 40 -12.45 -3.07 -5.68
N ILE A 41 -11.27 -2.57 -6.02
CA ILE A 41 -10.91 -1.16 -5.84
C ILE A 41 -11.82 -0.25 -6.65
N SER A 42 -12.02 -0.54 -7.93
CA SER A 42 -12.85 0.30 -8.80
C SER A 42 -14.29 0.37 -8.32
N GLU A 43 -14.83 -0.76 -7.89
CA GLU A 43 -16.17 -0.83 -7.33
C GLU A 43 -16.28 -0.05 -6.02
N TYR A 44 -15.27 -0.15 -5.16
CA TYR A 44 -15.25 0.59 -3.91
C TYR A 44 -15.25 2.10 -4.15
N ILE A 45 -14.42 2.58 -5.08
CA ILE A 45 -14.36 4.00 -5.43
C ILE A 45 -15.70 4.46 -5.99
N GLU A 46 -16.33 3.66 -6.85
CA GLU A 46 -17.62 4.00 -7.43
C GLU A 46 -18.71 4.14 -6.37
N ARG A 47 -18.70 3.28 -5.36
CA ARG A 47 -19.72 3.28 -4.30
C ARG A 47 -19.48 4.33 -3.23
N HIS A 48 -18.23 4.57 -2.86
CA HIS A 48 -17.89 5.36 -1.67
C HIS A 48 -17.10 6.63 -1.97
N GLY A 49 -16.59 6.79 -3.18
CA GLY A 49 -15.77 7.92 -3.57
C GLY A 49 -14.28 7.70 -3.33
N TYR A 50 -13.48 8.54 -3.96
CA TYR A 50 -12.03 8.41 -3.90
C TYR A 50 -11.47 8.70 -2.51
N ASP A 51 -12.03 9.68 -1.79
CA ASP A 51 -11.54 10.03 -0.45
C ASP A 51 -11.73 8.87 0.53
N ALA A 52 -12.88 8.18 0.43
CA ALA A 52 -13.15 7.01 1.25
C ALA A 52 -12.20 5.86 0.89
N TYR A 53 -11.92 5.68 -0.39
CA TYR A 53 -10.93 4.71 -0.83
C TYR A 53 -9.54 5.01 -0.26
N ALA A 54 -9.10 6.27 -0.36
CA ALA A 54 -7.79 6.67 0.15
C ALA A 54 -7.65 6.35 1.63
N ARG A 55 -8.66 6.70 2.43
CA ARG A 55 -8.69 6.40 3.86
C ARG A 55 -8.61 4.90 4.12
N GLU A 56 -9.41 4.11 3.42
CA GLU A 56 -9.44 2.67 3.60
C GLU A 56 -8.13 2.01 3.14
N ASN A 57 -7.53 2.53 2.07
CA ASN A 57 -6.25 2.00 1.59
C ASN A 57 -5.10 2.30 2.55
N ILE A 58 -5.11 3.46 3.19
CA ILE A 58 -4.16 3.79 4.24
C ILE A 58 -4.37 2.85 5.44
N GLU A 59 -5.61 2.57 5.80
CA GLU A 59 -5.92 1.62 6.86
C GLU A 59 -5.45 0.21 6.50
N ALA A 60 -5.59 -0.19 5.24
CA ALA A 60 -5.06 -1.46 4.76
C ALA A 60 -3.54 -1.53 4.92
N TYR A 61 -2.83 -0.45 4.62
CA TYR A 61 -1.39 -0.36 4.85
C TYR A 61 -1.08 -0.52 6.34
N CYS A 62 -1.78 0.20 7.21
CA CYS A 62 -1.57 0.10 8.66
C CYS A 62 -1.81 -1.31 9.18
N SER A 63 -2.77 -2.03 8.61
CA SER A 63 -3.09 -3.38 9.05
C SER A 63 -1.94 -4.36 8.85
N LEU A 64 -1.05 -4.10 7.89
CA LEU A 64 0.12 -4.96 7.67
C LEU A 64 1.02 -5.05 8.89
N PHE A 65 1.08 -3.99 9.68
CA PHE A 65 1.94 -3.93 10.86
C PHE A 65 1.27 -4.50 12.12
N ARG A 66 -0.01 -4.82 12.04
CA ARG A 66 -0.76 -5.46 13.13
C ARG A 66 -0.76 -6.99 12.98
N GLU A 67 -0.38 -7.48 11.81
CA GLU A 67 -0.35 -8.92 11.53
C GLU A 67 0.91 -9.54 12.12
N ALA A 68 0.87 -10.85 12.34
CA ALA A 68 1.97 -11.58 12.98
C ALA A 68 3.24 -11.58 12.12
N VAL A 69 3.12 -11.46 10.80
CA VAL A 69 4.25 -11.46 9.89
C VAL A 69 4.27 -10.14 9.14
N CYS A 70 5.26 -9.29 9.45
CA CYS A 70 5.45 -8.04 8.74
C CYS A 70 6.10 -8.31 7.38
N PRO A 71 5.66 -7.63 6.32
CA PRO A 71 6.27 -7.80 5.01
C PRO A 71 7.68 -7.19 4.99
N GLY A 72 8.57 -7.79 4.20
CA GLY A 72 9.88 -7.21 3.94
C GLY A 72 9.89 -6.31 2.71
N VAL A 73 8.99 -6.56 1.75
CA VAL A 73 8.82 -5.74 0.55
C VAL A 73 7.34 -5.48 0.34
N VAL A 74 6.98 -4.22 0.15
CA VAL A 74 5.59 -3.81 -0.12
C VAL A 74 5.54 -2.99 -1.40
N ALA A 75 4.70 -3.40 -2.34
CA ALA A 75 4.38 -2.57 -3.51
C ALA A 75 3.18 -1.70 -3.14
N LEU A 76 3.40 -0.39 -3.08
CA LEU A 76 2.35 0.57 -2.74
C LEU A 76 1.44 0.81 -3.94
N SER A 77 0.19 1.16 -3.66
CA SER A 77 -0.76 1.54 -4.71
C SER A 77 -0.28 2.78 -5.45
N SER A 78 -0.59 2.86 -6.75
CA SER A 78 -0.33 4.09 -7.49
C SER A 78 -1.11 5.24 -6.82
N GLY A 79 -0.49 6.38 -6.64
CA GLY A 79 -1.12 7.51 -5.97
C GLY A 79 -1.10 7.46 -4.45
N PHE A 80 -0.56 6.41 -3.82
CA PHE A 80 -0.50 6.33 -2.35
C PHE A 80 0.17 7.57 -1.74
N MET A 81 1.18 8.14 -2.40
CA MET A 81 1.91 9.30 -1.90
C MET A 81 1.24 10.63 -2.23
N THR A 82 0.09 10.61 -2.92
CA THR A 82 -0.59 11.82 -3.38
C THR A 82 -2.00 12.00 -2.81
N TYR A 83 -2.35 11.24 -1.79
CA TYR A 83 -3.64 11.41 -1.12
C TYR A 83 -3.69 12.74 -0.37
N ALA A 84 -4.90 13.22 -0.08
CA ALA A 84 -5.08 14.43 0.72
C ALA A 84 -4.44 14.25 2.11
N ASN A 85 -3.87 15.33 2.65
CA ASN A 85 -3.15 15.27 3.93
C ASN A 85 -4.02 14.76 5.10
N ASP A 86 -5.32 14.97 5.01
CA ASP A 86 -6.29 14.57 6.04
C ASP A 86 -7.03 13.27 5.70
N ALA A 87 -6.56 12.53 4.70
CA ALA A 87 -7.21 11.29 4.27
C ALA A 87 -7.32 10.26 5.42
N HIS A 88 -6.35 10.26 6.32
CA HIS A 88 -6.32 9.36 7.48
C HIS A 88 -5.47 10.02 8.58
N PRO A 89 -5.84 9.84 9.88
CA PRO A 89 -5.06 10.43 10.98
C PRO A 89 -3.57 10.08 10.96
N GLU A 90 -3.22 8.89 10.49
CA GLU A 90 -1.84 8.41 10.45
C GLU A 90 -1.10 8.75 9.16
N TYR A 91 -1.77 9.31 8.17
CA TYR A 91 -1.20 9.47 6.84
C TYR A 91 0.04 10.37 6.82
N GLY A 92 0.00 11.48 7.54
CA GLY A 92 1.14 12.40 7.60
C GLY A 92 2.41 11.72 8.13
N ARG A 93 2.25 10.91 9.17
CA ARG A 93 3.35 10.15 9.75
C ARG A 93 3.87 9.09 8.77
N ILE A 94 2.96 8.32 8.18
CA ILE A 94 3.30 7.26 7.22
C ILE A 94 4.05 7.86 6.02
N ARG A 95 3.53 8.93 5.47
CA ARG A 95 4.14 9.59 4.32
C ARG A 95 5.56 10.07 4.62
N ARG A 96 5.77 10.66 5.77
CA ARG A 96 7.11 11.08 6.20
C ARG A 96 8.05 9.90 6.36
N GLU A 97 7.59 8.81 6.96
CA GLU A 97 8.40 7.60 7.11
C GLU A 97 8.82 7.04 5.76
N ILE A 98 7.92 7.03 4.78
CA ILE A 98 8.23 6.55 3.43
C ILE A 98 9.25 7.47 2.76
N GLU A 99 9.07 8.78 2.85
CA GLU A 99 9.96 9.76 2.22
C GLU A 99 11.36 9.77 2.84
N GLU A 100 11.47 9.56 4.14
CA GLU A 100 12.74 9.61 4.88
C GLU A 100 13.40 8.24 5.04
N GLY A 101 12.57 7.21 5.11
CA GLY A 101 13.01 5.91 5.59
C GLY A 101 13.58 4.98 4.56
N VAL A 102 13.67 5.39 3.41
CA VAL A 102 14.24 4.61 2.30
C VAL A 102 14.82 3.27 2.70
#